data_aa741e3e1a4d5a5b227223aea28c1c02
#
_entry.id   aa741e3e1a4d5a5b227223aea28c1c02
#
_cell.length_a   1.000
_cell.length_b   1.000
_cell.length_c   1.000
_cell.angle_alpha   90.00
_cell.angle_beta   90.00
_cell.angle_gamma   90.00
#
_symmetry.space_group_name_H-M   'P 1'
#
loop_
_entity.id
_entity.type
_entity.pdbx_description
1 polymer ?
#
loop_
_entity_poly.entity_id
_entity_poly.type
_entity_poly.pdbx_seq_one_letter_code
_entity_poly.pdbx_strand_id
1 'polypeptide(L)'
;DGLPKVPNLPYPNDPTDPTKPGTPTTVIPHVPGTTPKDPNGNPLKPVDPNDPSKGYVPPTPENPTEDTQITYEKDTQKAKVTYVVEGTGTVLHTDNLEGKSGEPIEYSTVAKLAELKALGYDLVNDGFTTATDKNYDKDTKVDQSFVVTVKPHVEPIKPVDPENPNDPNRPKPGQPIDPNNPDGPKWTEALINAVKVQEEVTRTIKYVYEDGTP
;
A
#
# COMPACT_ATOMS: atom_id res chain seq x y z
N ASP A 1 -20.32 -19.26 8.61
CA ASP A 1 -21.74 -18.83 8.70
C ASP A 1 -21.87 -17.54 9.50
N GLY A 2 -21.60 -16.40 8.88
CA GLY A 2 -21.66 -15.08 9.50
C GLY A 2 -22.84 -14.23 9.04
N LEU A 3 -23.75 -14.78 8.25
CA LEU A 3 -24.90 -14.05 7.76
C LEU A 3 -25.99 -13.95 8.84
N PRO A 4 -26.67 -12.79 8.98
CA PRO A 4 -27.77 -12.64 9.92
C PRO A 4 -28.92 -13.56 9.54
N LYS A 5 -29.54 -14.20 10.56
CA LYS A 5 -30.81 -14.92 10.36
C LYS A 5 -31.90 -13.88 10.24
N VAL A 6 -32.54 -13.84 9.09
CA VAL A 6 -33.73 -13.02 8.87
C VAL A 6 -34.92 -13.88 9.23
N PRO A 7 -35.79 -13.48 10.20
CA PRO A 7 -37.00 -14.22 10.51
C PRO A 7 -37.97 -14.19 9.34
N ASN A 8 -38.92 -15.11 9.30
CA ASN A 8 -40.02 -15.06 8.33
C ASN A 8 -40.67 -13.68 8.38
N LEU A 9 -40.61 -12.94 7.27
CA LEU A 9 -41.15 -11.60 7.20
C LEU A 9 -42.61 -11.66 6.71
N PRO A 10 -43.58 -11.23 7.53
CA PRO A 10 -44.90 -10.98 7.02
C PRO A 10 -44.86 -9.83 6.02
N TYR A 11 -45.56 -9.95 4.93
CA TYR A 11 -45.73 -8.87 3.98
C TYR A 11 -47.20 -8.49 3.87
N PRO A 12 -47.54 -7.22 3.69
CA PRO A 12 -48.90 -6.78 3.50
C PRO A 12 -49.38 -7.17 2.09
N ASN A 13 -50.69 -7.11 1.87
CA ASN A 13 -51.22 -7.14 0.52
C ASN A 13 -50.90 -5.82 -0.19
N ASP A 14 -50.83 -5.85 -1.51
CA ASP A 14 -50.73 -4.64 -2.31
C ASP A 14 -51.99 -3.77 -2.06
N PRO A 15 -51.81 -2.47 -1.70
CA PRO A 15 -52.95 -1.60 -1.39
C PRO A 15 -53.85 -1.32 -2.60
N THR A 16 -53.36 -1.54 -3.82
CA THR A 16 -54.11 -1.34 -5.07
C THR A 16 -54.70 -2.63 -5.62
N ASP A 17 -54.11 -3.78 -5.26
CA ASP A 17 -54.56 -5.11 -5.67
C ASP A 17 -54.36 -6.13 -4.52
N PRO A 18 -55.38 -6.33 -3.66
CA PRO A 18 -55.26 -7.22 -2.50
C PRO A 18 -54.98 -8.69 -2.82
N THR A 19 -55.02 -9.07 -4.10
CA THR A 19 -54.67 -10.43 -4.55
C THR A 19 -53.16 -10.62 -4.76
N LYS A 20 -52.39 -9.53 -4.69
CA LYS A 20 -50.94 -9.51 -4.84
C LYS A 20 -50.22 -9.22 -3.53
N PRO A 21 -48.97 -9.73 -3.37
CA PRO A 21 -48.19 -9.37 -2.22
C PRO A 21 -47.66 -7.92 -2.34
N GLY A 22 -47.63 -7.23 -1.22
CA GLY A 22 -46.93 -5.96 -1.08
C GLY A 22 -45.50 -6.15 -0.60
N THR A 23 -44.77 -5.06 -0.49
CA THR A 23 -43.38 -5.07 0.01
C THR A 23 -43.36 -5.29 1.53
N PRO A 24 -42.55 -6.22 2.05
CA PRO A 24 -42.36 -6.38 3.48
C PRO A 24 -41.85 -5.10 4.16
N THR A 25 -42.26 -4.88 5.41
CA THR A 25 -41.88 -3.70 6.20
C THR A 25 -40.58 -3.88 6.99
N THR A 26 -40.17 -5.13 7.22
CA THR A 26 -38.92 -5.43 7.94
C THR A 26 -37.73 -5.34 7.01
N VAL A 27 -36.78 -4.53 7.36
CA VAL A 27 -35.57 -4.29 6.53
C VAL A 27 -34.64 -5.51 6.47
N ILE A 28 -33.98 -5.69 5.34
CA ILE A 28 -32.88 -6.65 5.20
C ILE A 28 -31.65 -6.07 5.90
N PRO A 29 -30.99 -6.79 6.83
CA PRO A 29 -29.85 -6.26 7.58
C PRO A 29 -28.68 -5.90 6.69
N HIS A 30 -27.94 -4.86 7.08
CA HIS A 30 -26.65 -4.56 6.48
C HIS A 30 -25.55 -5.50 7.02
N VAL A 31 -24.76 -6.08 6.12
CA VAL A 31 -23.54 -6.83 6.45
C VAL A 31 -22.36 -6.06 5.88
N PRO A 32 -21.47 -5.50 6.72
CA PRO A 32 -20.36 -4.67 6.25
C PRO A 32 -19.48 -5.38 5.22
N GLY A 33 -19.16 -4.70 4.13
CA GLY A 33 -18.37 -5.23 3.02
C GLY A 33 -19.14 -6.12 2.06
N THR A 34 -20.48 -6.08 2.10
CA THR A 34 -21.33 -6.83 1.18
C THR A 34 -22.53 -6.00 0.69
N THR A 35 -22.98 -6.35 -0.50
CA THR A 35 -24.22 -5.81 -1.09
C THR A 35 -25.24 -6.94 -1.21
N PRO A 36 -26.41 -6.82 -0.54
CA PRO A 36 -27.51 -7.79 -0.68
C PRO A 36 -28.18 -7.67 -2.04
N LYS A 37 -28.49 -8.82 -2.64
CA LYS A 37 -29.13 -8.94 -3.97
C LYS A 37 -30.40 -9.77 -3.89
N ASP A 38 -31.36 -9.43 -4.73
CA ASP A 38 -32.59 -10.20 -4.94
C ASP A 38 -32.30 -11.53 -5.68
N PRO A 39 -33.29 -12.42 -5.86
CA PRO A 39 -33.13 -13.68 -6.59
C PRO A 39 -32.72 -13.50 -8.04
N ASN A 40 -32.96 -12.34 -8.65
CA ASN A 40 -32.57 -12.00 -10.03
C ASN A 40 -31.18 -11.42 -10.13
N GLY A 41 -30.44 -11.27 -8.99
CA GLY A 41 -29.10 -10.72 -8.92
C GLY A 41 -29.03 -9.19 -8.89
N ASN A 42 -30.18 -8.49 -8.76
CA ASN A 42 -30.18 -7.05 -8.66
C ASN A 42 -29.89 -6.60 -7.22
N PRO A 43 -29.02 -5.58 -7.01
CA PRO A 43 -28.75 -5.06 -5.68
C PRO A 43 -30.02 -4.44 -5.07
N LEU A 44 -30.27 -4.72 -3.79
CA LEU A 44 -31.34 -4.12 -3.05
C LEU A 44 -31.08 -2.64 -2.80
N LYS A 45 -32.15 -1.85 -2.77
CA LYS A 45 -32.06 -0.43 -2.45
C LYS A 45 -31.88 -0.24 -0.95
N PRO A 46 -30.91 0.57 -0.49
CA PRO A 46 -30.82 0.93 0.92
C PRO A 46 -32.07 1.73 1.35
N VAL A 47 -32.49 1.54 2.60
CA VAL A 47 -33.59 2.33 3.19
C VAL A 47 -33.23 3.81 3.24
N ASP A 48 -31.97 4.11 3.53
CA ASP A 48 -31.40 5.44 3.47
C ASP A 48 -30.20 5.43 2.49
N PRO A 49 -30.31 6.09 1.33
CA PRO A 49 -29.23 6.12 0.34
C PRO A 49 -27.89 6.68 0.85
N ASN A 50 -27.93 7.50 1.92
CA ASN A 50 -26.76 8.09 2.53
C ASN A 50 -26.18 7.24 3.67
N ASP A 51 -26.95 6.28 4.16
CA ASP A 51 -26.58 5.42 5.28
C ASP A 51 -27.08 3.97 5.09
N PRO A 52 -26.36 3.16 4.29
CA PRO A 52 -26.72 1.76 4.08
C PRO A 52 -26.74 0.90 5.36
N SER A 53 -26.08 1.37 6.44
CA SER A 53 -26.08 0.65 7.73
C SER A 53 -27.47 0.49 8.34
N LYS A 54 -28.45 1.32 7.91
CA LYS A 54 -29.87 1.21 8.30
C LYS A 54 -30.60 0.03 7.66
N GLY A 55 -29.93 -0.68 6.75
CA GLY A 55 -30.48 -1.85 6.05
C GLY A 55 -31.08 -1.51 4.70
N TYR A 56 -31.72 -2.50 4.10
CA TYR A 56 -32.18 -2.46 2.72
C TYR A 56 -33.67 -2.79 2.64
N VAL A 57 -34.33 -2.23 1.64
CA VAL A 57 -35.71 -2.51 1.32
C VAL A 57 -35.83 -3.95 0.78
N PRO A 58 -36.60 -4.82 1.40
CA PRO A 58 -36.79 -6.18 0.90
C PRO A 58 -37.47 -6.18 -0.48
N PRO A 59 -37.16 -7.15 -1.35
CA PRO A 59 -37.90 -7.31 -2.58
C PRO A 59 -39.38 -7.73 -2.29
N THR A 60 -40.29 -7.33 -3.15
CA THR A 60 -41.63 -7.86 -3.15
C THR A 60 -41.62 -9.32 -3.58
N PRO A 61 -42.16 -10.28 -2.84
CA PRO A 61 -42.22 -11.68 -3.23
C PRO A 61 -42.93 -11.88 -4.57
N GLU A 62 -42.34 -12.61 -5.48
CA GLU A 62 -43.04 -13.01 -6.73
C GLU A 62 -44.07 -14.10 -6.46
N ASN A 63 -43.73 -15.06 -5.60
CA ASN A 63 -44.59 -16.12 -5.17
C ASN A 63 -44.69 -16.14 -3.63
N PRO A 64 -45.85 -15.82 -3.05
CA PRO A 64 -46.07 -15.77 -1.60
C PRO A 64 -45.88 -17.11 -0.89
N THR A 65 -45.90 -18.23 -1.62
CA THR A 65 -45.77 -19.57 -1.05
C THR A 65 -44.36 -20.11 -1.04
N GLU A 66 -43.40 -19.34 -1.57
CA GLU A 66 -41.99 -19.71 -1.67
C GLU A 66 -41.07 -18.72 -0.93
N ASP A 67 -39.96 -19.24 -0.39
CA ASP A 67 -38.95 -18.41 0.27
C ASP A 67 -38.24 -17.53 -0.76
N THR A 68 -38.06 -16.26 -0.42
CA THR A 68 -37.28 -15.32 -1.21
C THR A 68 -35.84 -15.34 -0.74
N GLN A 69 -34.95 -15.83 -1.57
CA GLN A 69 -33.50 -15.88 -1.26
C GLN A 69 -32.84 -14.52 -1.47
N ILE A 70 -32.12 -14.02 -0.46
CA ILE A 70 -31.28 -12.85 -0.56
C ILE A 70 -29.81 -13.30 -0.54
N THR A 71 -29.06 -12.91 -1.54
CA THR A 71 -27.63 -13.23 -1.66
C THR A 71 -26.79 -12.01 -1.28
N TYR A 72 -25.91 -12.15 -0.29
CA TYR A 72 -24.93 -11.12 0.05
C TYR A 72 -23.66 -11.32 -0.77
N GLU A 73 -23.44 -10.45 -1.74
CA GLU A 73 -22.23 -10.47 -2.55
C GLU A 73 -21.15 -9.60 -1.89
N LYS A 74 -19.92 -10.11 -1.80
CA LYS A 74 -18.78 -9.32 -1.30
C LYS A 74 -18.51 -8.14 -2.21
N ASP A 75 -18.36 -6.95 -1.63
CA ASP A 75 -18.02 -5.73 -2.36
C ASP A 75 -16.60 -5.80 -2.92
N THR A 76 -16.40 -5.15 -4.05
CA THR A 76 -15.05 -4.94 -4.59
C THR A 76 -14.36 -3.83 -3.81
N GLN A 77 -13.16 -4.11 -3.33
CA GLN A 77 -12.31 -3.22 -2.56
C GLN A 77 -11.02 -2.91 -3.32
N LYS A 78 -10.45 -1.76 -3.02
CA LYS A 78 -9.18 -1.31 -3.59
C LYS A 78 -8.15 -1.11 -2.50
N ALA A 79 -6.91 -1.46 -2.84
CA ALA A 79 -5.74 -1.19 -2.01
C ALA A 79 -4.61 -0.66 -2.89
N LYS A 80 -3.68 0.04 -2.28
CA LYS A 80 -2.46 0.50 -2.94
C LYS A 80 -1.24 0.27 -2.07
N VAL A 81 -0.14 -0.10 -2.70
CA VAL A 81 1.18 -0.18 -2.08
C VAL A 81 2.06 0.87 -2.73
N THR A 82 2.49 1.85 -1.95
CA THR A 82 3.28 3.00 -2.42
C THR A 82 4.68 2.95 -1.87
N TYR A 83 5.68 3.03 -2.76
CA TYR A 83 7.09 3.05 -2.42
C TYR A 83 7.58 4.49 -2.39
N VAL A 84 8.09 4.95 -1.23
CA VAL A 84 8.49 6.33 -1.01
C VAL A 84 9.92 6.44 -0.49
N VAL A 85 10.57 7.56 -0.81
CA VAL A 85 11.90 7.89 -0.28
C VAL A 85 11.75 8.53 1.10
N GLU A 86 12.48 7.99 2.08
CA GLU A 86 12.56 8.52 3.44
C GLU A 86 12.98 10.00 3.45
N GLY A 87 12.35 10.77 4.30
CA GLY A 87 12.62 12.20 4.51
C GLY A 87 12.03 13.13 3.44
N THR A 88 11.96 12.72 2.18
CA THR A 88 11.40 13.54 1.10
C THR A 88 9.95 13.20 0.77
N GLY A 89 9.52 11.96 1.05
CA GLY A 89 8.21 11.47 0.64
C GLY A 89 8.05 11.28 -0.87
N THR A 90 9.16 11.37 -1.63
CA THR A 90 9.11 11.18 -3.08
C THR A 90 8.60 9.79 -3.43
N VAL A 91 7.53 9.71 -4.21
CA VAL A 91 6.96 8.45 -4.66
C VAL A 91 7.79 7.90 -5.83
N LEU A 92 8.33 6.70 -5.66
CA LEU A 92 9.08 5.98 -6.68
C LEU A 92 8.18 5.06 -7.50
N HIS A 93 7.20 4.43 -6.86
CA HIS A 93 6.29 3.50 -7.49
C HIS A 93 5.00 3.35 -6.68
N THR A 94 3.90 2.98 -7.36
CA THR A 94 2.64 2.61 -6.71
C THR A 94 2.02 1.44 -7.45
N ASP A 95 1.70 0.37 -6.72
CA ASP A 95 0.88 -0.73 -7.20
C ASP A 95 -0.55 -0.55 -6.72
N ASN A 96 -1.50 -0.64 -7.66
CA ASN A 96 -2.93 -0.62 -7.37
C ASN A 96 -3.47 -2.04 -7.40
N LEU A 97 -4.17 -2.42 -6.35
CA LEU A 97 -4.68 -3.76 -6.10
C LEU A 97 -6.19 -3.73 -5.96
N GLU A 98 -6.85 -4.79 -6.40
CA GLU A 98 -8.29 -4.93 -6.31
C GLU A 98 -8.64 -6.37 -5.94
N GLY A 99 -9.65 -6.53 -5.06
CA GLY A 99 -10.13 -7.82 -4.62
C GLY A 99 -11.48 -7.71 -3.91
N LYS A 100 -11.91 -8.79 -3.31
CA LYS A 100 -13.19 -8.84 -2.60
C LYS A 100 -12.99 -8.59 -1.10
N SER A 101 -13.91 -7.86 -0.50
CA SER A 101 -13.93 -7.56 0.92
C SER A 101 -13.69 -8.80 1.80
N GLY A 102 -12.77 -8.70 2.74
CA GLY A 102 -12.38 -9.77 3.66
C GLY A 102 -11.53 -10.88 3.04
N GLU A 103 -11.17 -10.79 1.76
CA GLU A 103 -10.23 -11.73 1.12
C GLU A 103 -8.77 -11.28 1.29
N PRO A 104 -7.81 -12.20 1.34
CA PRO A 104 -6.40 -11.86 1.43
C PRO A 104 -5.95 -11.01 0.24
N ILE A 105 -5.11 -10.03 0.50
CA ILE A 105 -4.41 -9.27 -0.54
C ILE A 105 -3.22 -10.10 -0.99
N GLU A 106 -3.35 -10.74 -2.16
CA GLU A 106 -2.30 -11.56 -2.77
C GLU A 106 -1.27 -10.64 -3.44
N TYR A 107 -0.30 -10.18 -2.66
CA TYR A 107 0.76 -9.26 -3.10
C TYR A 107 2.08 -9.55 -2.40
N SER A 108 3.20 -9.24 -3.06
CA SER A 108 4.54 -9.36 -2.52
C SER A 108 5.40 -8.18 -2.94
N THR A 109 6.06 -7.56 -1.98
CA THR A 109 6.99 -6.45 -2.18
C THR A 109 8.36 -6.89 -2.69
N VAL A 110 8.69 -8.19 -2.62
CA VAL A 110 10.04 -8.75 -2.85
C VAL A 110 10.62 -8.36 -4.20
N ALA A 111 9.85 -8.52 -5.29
CA ALA A 111 10.33 -8.22 -6.63
C ALA A 111 10.64 -6.72 -6.81
N LYS A 112 9.73 -5.86 -6.33
CA LYS A 112 9.91 -4.40 -6.42
C LYS A 112 11.07 -3.92 -5.53
N LEU A 113 11.25 -4.48 -4.36
CA LEU A 113 12.39 -4.17 -3.49
C LEU A 113 13.72 -4.60 -4.11
N ALA A 114 13.76 -5.72 -4.83
CA ALA A 114 14.96 -6.12 -5.58
C ALA A 114 15.29 -5.15 -6.71
N GLU A 115 14.29 -4.66 -7.46
CA GLU A 115 14.47 -3.62 -8.47
C GLU A 115 14.99 -2.31 -7.86
N LEU A 116 14.40 -1.85 -6.75
CA LEU A 116 14.84 -0.63 -6.07
C LEU A 116 16.24 -0.78 -5.49
N LYS A 117 16.60 -1.95 -4.97
CA LYS A 117 17.95 -2.24 -4.54
C LYS A 117 18.94 -2.16 -5.69
N ALA A 118 18.62 -2.71 -6.85
CA ALA A 118 19.46 -2.58 -8.06
C ALA A 118 19.61 -1.13 -8.52
N LEU A 119 18.65 -0.26 -8.21
CA LEU A 119 18.73 1.19 -8.45
C LEU A 119 19.50 1.95 -7.35
N GLY A 120 19.97 1.28 -6.32
CA GLY A 120 20.75 1.88 -5.23
C GLY A 120 19.90 2.40 -4.07
N TYR A 121 18.78 1.75 -3.76
CA TYR A 121 17.99 2.06 -2.58
C TYR A 121 18.05 0.92 -1.55
N ASP A 122 18.12 1.27 -0.29
CA ASP A 122 17.99 0.36 0.84
C ASP A 122 16.58 0.41 1.42
N LEU A 123 16.07 -0.74 1.84
CA LEU A 123 14.80 -0.82 2.56
C LEU A 123 14.94 -0.20 3.96
N VAL A 124 14.00 0.66 4.33
CA VAL A 124 13.84 1.21 5.69
C VAL A 124 12.70 0.51 6.41
N ASN A 125 11.54 0.45 5.78
CA ASN A 125 10.35 -0.20 6.34
C ASN A 125 9.45 -0.75 5.23
N ASP A 126 9.02 -1.99 5.38
CA ASP A 126 8.01 -2.60 4.52
C ASP A 126 6.66 -2.63 5.26
N GLY A 127 5.87 -1.58 5.06
CA GLY A 127 4.57 -1.44 5.71
C GLY A 127 3.52 -2.44 5.22
N PHE A 128 3.70 -3.07 4.06
CA PHE A 128 2.83 -4.16 3.62
C PHE A 128 3.17 -5.47 4.35
N THR A 129 4.44 -5.85 4.36
CA THR A 129 4.87 -7.13 4.98
C THR A 129 4.66 -7.12 6.50
N THR A 130 4.84 -5.96 7.15
CA THR A 130 4.67 -5.80 8.60
C THR A 130 3.24 -5.52 9.03
N ALA A 131 2.30 -5.28 8.10
CA ALA A 131 0.90 -5.07 8.41
C ALA A 131 0.30 -6.28 9.14
N THR A 132 -0.47 -6.01 10.19
CA THR A 132 -1.14 -7.05 10.99
C THR A 132 -2.35 -7.63 10.27
N ASP A 133 -3.03 -6.82 9.46
CA ASP A 133 -4.13 -7.24 8.59
C ASP A 133 -3.76 -6.97 7.13
N LYS A 134 -3.80 -8.03 6.33
CA LYS A 134 -3.52 -8.05 4.89
C LYS A 134 -4.73 -8.54 4.10
N ASN A 135 -5.92 -8.37 4.64
CA ASN A 135 -7.15 -8.62 3.91
C ASN A 135 -7.70 -7.29 3.38
N TYR A 136 -8.42 -7.35 2.28
CA TYR A 136 -9.20 -6.21 1.83
C TYR A 136 -10.21 -5.84 2.91
N ASP A 137 -10.25 -4.58 3.28
CA ASP A 137 -11.14 -4.08 4.31
C ASP A 137 -12.62 -4.08 3.87
N LYS A 138 -13.49 -3.42 4.61
CA LYS A 138 -14.94 -3.35 4.35
C LYS A 138 -15.39 -1.92 4.04
N ASP A 139 -14.44 -0.98 3.91
CA ASP A 139 -14.75 0.42 3.63
C ASP A 139 -14.61 0.71 2.13
N THR A 140 -15.76 0.76 1.43
CA THR A 140 -15.82 1.06 0.00
C THR A 140 -15.56 2.53 -0.34
N LYS A 141 -15.42 3.42 0.65
CA LYS A 141 -15.26 4.85 0.44
C LYS A 141 -13.80 5.30 0.40
N VAL A 142 -12.91 4.54 1.04
CA VAL A 142 -11.50 4.87 1.17
C VAL A 142 -10.65 3.69 0.73
N ASP A 143 -9.76 3.90 -0.25
CA ASP A 143 -8.80 2.88 -0.67
C ASP A 143 -7.82 2.57 0.47
N GLN A 144 -7.65 1.30 0.78
CA GLN A 144 -6.66 0.83 1.75
C GLN A 144 -5.25 1.14 1.26
N SER A 145 -4.35 1.58 2.13
CA SER A 145 -3.03 2.06 1.72
C SER A 145 -1.92 1.48 2.59
N PHE A 146 -0.89 0.94 1.92
CA PHE A 146 0.34 0.46 2.52
C PHE A 146 1.52 1.28 1.98
N VAL A 147 2.47 1.61 2.86
CA VAL A 147 3.64 2.40 2.50
C VAL A 147 4.90 1.59 2.74
N VAL A 148 5.71 1.48 1.71
CA VAL A 148 7.06 0.91 1.78
C VAL A 148 8.05 2.06 1.68
N THR A 149 8.90 2.20 2.68
CA THR A 149 9.88 3.29 2.78
C THR A 149 11.26 2.77 2.44
N VAL A 150 11.94 3.45 1.53
CA VAL A 150 13.32 3.19 1.15
C VAL A 150 14.14 4.46 1.27
N LYS A 151 15.46 4.31 1.32
CA LYS A 151 16.41 5.45 1.31
C LYS A 151 17.52 5.19 0.29
N PRO A 152 18.16 6.24 -0.25
CA PRO A 152 19.36 6.07 -1.06
C PRO A 152 20.43 5.33 -0.25
N HIS A 153 21.07 4.36 -0.89
CA HIS A 153 22.22 3.69 -0.30
C HIS A 153 23.39 4.65 -0.20
N VAL A 154 24.05 4.68 0.94
CA VAL A 154 25.21 5.52 1.19
C VAL A 154 26.37 4.66 1.66
N GLU A 155 27.41 4.54 0.82
CA GLU A 155 28.66 3.90 1.20
C GLU A 155 29.68 4.93 1.71
N PRO A 156 30.29 4.72 2.87
CA PRO A 156 31.40 5.55 3.31
C PRO A 156 32.60 5.34 2.38
N ILE A 157 33.07 6.42 1.77
CA ILE A 157 34.26 6.38 0.93
C ILE A 157 35.46 6.30 1.83
N LYS A 158 36.26 5.24 1.65
CA LYS A 158 37.57 5.14 2.32
C LYS A 158 38.53 6.18 1.74
N PRO A 159 39.34 6.82 2.59
CA PRO A 159 40.40 7.74 2.09
C PRO A 159 41.25 7.07 1.04
N VAL A 160 41.50 7.76 -0.07
CA VAL A 160 42.37 7.33 -1.18
C VAL A 160 43.55 8.26 -1.22
N ASP A 161 44.74 7.70 -1.22
CA ASP A 161 45.96 8.48 -1.44
C ASP A 161 45.97 9.03 -2.89
N PRO A 162 45.89 10.36 -3.09
CA PRO A 162 45.84 10.94 -4.43
C PRO A 162 47.11 10.72 -5.22
N GLU A 163 48.25 10.57 -4.54
CA GLU A 163 49.59 10.39 -5.16
C GLU A 163 49.87 8.92 -5.47
N ASN A 164 49.12 7.97 -4.90
CA ASN A 164 49.27 6.55 -5.14
C ASN A 164 48.25 6.02 -6.17
N PRO A 165 48.64 5.84 -7.44
CA PRO A 165 47.70 5.30 -8.45
C PRO A 165 47.27 3.86 -8.18
N ASN A 166 47.98 3.13 -7.32
CA ASN A 166 47.70 1.74 -6.94
C ASN A 166 47.07 1.61 -5.55
N ASP A 167 46.55 2.71 -4.99
CA ASP A 167 45.86 2.65 -3.71
C ASP A 167 44.74 1.61 -3.76
N PRO A 168 44.70 0.63 -2.85
CA PRO A 168 43.71 -0.42 -2.84
C PRO A 168 42.28 0.10 -2.62
N ASN A 169 42.11 1.28 -2.01
CA ASN A 169 40.84 1.92 -1.80
C ASN A 169 40.33 2.71 -3.01
N ARG A 170 41.16 2.88 -4.04
CA ARG A 170 40.79 3.63 -5.25
C ARG A 170 39.73 2.85 -6.04
N PRO A 171 38.51 3.40 -6.18
CA PRO A 171 37.48 2.74 -6.98
C PRO A 171 37.90 2.68 -8.45
N LYS A 172 37.48 1.62 -9.13
CA LYS A 172 37.70 1.43 -10.57
C LYS A 172 36.40 1.55 -11.33
N PRO A 173 36.38 2.14 -12.54
CA PRO A 173 35.18 2.19 -13.36
C PRO A 173 34.58 0.78 -13.54
N GLY A 174 33.27 0.67 -13.44
CA GLY A 174 32.53 -0.59 -13.59
C GLY A 174 32.43 -1.44 -12.31
N GLN A 175 33.14 -1.11 -11.24
CA GLN A 175 32.94 -1.77 -9.94
C GLN A 175 31.62 -1.31 -9.30
N PRO A 176 30.89 -2.18 -8.58
CA PRO A 176 29.72 -1.74 -7.82
C PRO A 176 30.13 -0.74 -6.74
N ILE A 177 29.31 0.29 -6.54
CA ILE A 177 29.49 1.27 -5.46
C ILE A 177 29.31 0.58 -4.11
N ASP A 178 28.25 -0.23 -3.96
CA ASP A 178 28.05 -1.13 -2.82
C ASP A 178 28.60 -2.52 -3.16
N PRO A 179 29.68 -2.98 -2.49
CA PRO A 179 30.21 -4.33 -2.71
C PRO A 179 29.21 -5.46 -2.45
N ASN A 180 28.21 -5.22 -1.61
CA ASN A 180 27.16 -6.19 -1.26
C ASN A 180 26.00 -6.19 -2.27
N ASN A 181 26.01 -5.25 -3.22
CA ASN A 181 25.00 -5.14 -4.28
C ASN A 181 25.69 -5.15 -5.67
N PRO A 182 26.14 -6.31 -6.17
CA PRO A 182 26.91 -6.39 -7.41
C PRO A 182 26.13 -5.94 -8.65
N ASP A 183 24.81 -5.96 -8.61
CA ASP A 183 23.92 -5.52 -9.69
C ASP A 183 23.50 -4.05 -9.57
N GLY A 184 23.87 -3.40 -8.48
CA GLY A 184 23.56 -2.00 -8.20
C GLY A 184 24.39 -1.00 -9.02
N PRO A 185 24.29 0.31 -8.68
CA PRO A 185 25.04 1.38 -9.33
C PRO A 185 26.54 1.11 -9.35
N LYS A 186 27.17 1.50 -10.45
CA LYS A 186 28.61 1.28 -10.68
C LYS A 186 29.39 2.58 -10.60
N TRP A 187 30.65 2.48 -10.19
CA TRP A 187 31.59 3.57 -10.30
C TRP A 187 31.80 3.95 -11.77
N THR A 188 31.66 5.23 -12.08
CA THR A 188 32.04 5.83 -13.36
C THR A 188 33.25 6.70 -13.19
N GLU A 189 33.98 7.01 -14.28
CA GLU A 189 35.09 7.96 -14.22
C GLU A 189 34.65 9.34 -13.70
N ALA A 190 33.44 9.78 -14.06
CA ALA A 190 32.89 11.04 -13.57
C ALA A 190 32.67 11.03 -12.04
N LEU A 191 32.15 9.95 -11.49
CA LEU A 191 31.97 9.78 -10.03
C LEU A 191 33.32 9.69 -9.32
N ILE A 192 34.25 8.92 -9.86
CA ILE A 192 35.64 8.82 -9.31
C ILE A 192 36.32 10.18 -9.27
N ASN A 193 36.15 10.96 -10.32
CA ASN A 193 36.75 12.31 -10.41
C ASN A 193 36.00 13.30 -9.48
N ALA A 194 34.68 13.18 -9.31
CA ALA A 194 33.92 14.02 -8.38
C ALA A 194 34.32 13.78 -6.92
N VAL A 195 34.67 12.53 -6.57
CA VAL A 195 35.06 12.13 -5.21
C VAL A 195 36.53 12.49 -4.89
N LYS A 196 37.36 12.87 -5.88
CA LYS A 196 38.77 13.20 -5.70
C LYS A 196 39.03 14.46 -4.88
N VAL A 197 38.01 15.20 -4.45
CA VAL A 197 38.25 16.47 -3.75
C VAL A 197 38.12 16.27 -2.24
N GLN A 198 39.16 15.69 -1.63
CA GLN A 198 39.62 16.16 -0.34
C GLN A 198 40.88 17.00 -0.60
N GLU A 199 40.73 18.31 -0.65
CA GLU A 199 41.88 19.20 -0.49
C GLU A 199 42.42 18.99 0.93
N GLU A 200 43.67 18.57 1.01
CA GLU A 200 44.39 18.55 2.27
C GLU A 200 44.66 20.01 2.68
N VAL A 201 43.78 20.54 3.53
CA VAL A 201 44.00 21.88 4.12
C VAL A 201 45.03 21.72 5.23
N THR A 202 46.32 21.95 4.88
CA THR A 202 47.39 21.98 5.86
C THR A 202 47.25 23.26 6.69
N ARG A 203 46.77 23.15 7.91
CA ARG A 203 46.70 24.24 8.87
C ARG A 203 48.03 24.25 9.69
N THR A 204 48.89 25.20 9.45
CA THR A 204 50.09 25.41 10.27
C THR A 204 49.72 26.29 11.48
N ILE A 205 49.81 25.75 12.70
CA ILE A 205 49.69 26.51 13.94
C ILE A 205 51.11 26.88 14.38
N LYS A 206 51.40 28.16 14.36
CA LYS A 206 52.65 28.69 14.94
C LYS A 206 52.42 29.14 16.36
N TYR A 207 53.20 28.64 17.26
CA TYR A 207 53.24 29.15 18.65
C TYR A 207 54.27 30.25 18.72
N VAL A 208 53.89 31.38 19.21
CA VAL A 208 54.79 32.54 19.46
C VAL A 208 54.56 32.98 20.90
N TYR A 209 55.62 33.58 21.51
CA TYR A 209 55.49 34.22 22.77
C TYR A 209 54.61 35.48 22.66
N GLU A 210 54.24 36.06 23.78
CA GLU A 210 53.38 37.25 23.85
C GLU A 210 53.99 38.46 23.13
N ASP A 211 55.33 38.50 23.05
CA ASP A 211 56.11 39.49 22.31
C ASP A 211 56.24 39.20 20.79
N GLY A 212 55.61 38.12 20.31
CA GLY A 212 55.65 37.78 18.91
C GLY A 212 56.85 36.95 18.45
N THR A 213 57.76 36.58 19.37
CA THR A 213 58.91 35.71 19.04
C THR A 213 58.50 34.25 18.95
N PRO A 214 59.09 33.43 18.03
CA PRO A 214 58.79 32.00 17.83
C PRO A 214 59.18 31.15 19.05
#